data_eda2ffc71cf6c763966dd09fe467b84c
#
_entry.id   eda2ffc71cf6c763966dd09fe467b84c
#
_cell.length_a   1.000
_cell.length_b   1.000
_cell.length_c   1.000
_cell.angle_alpha   90.00
_cell.angle_beta   90.00
_cell.angle_gamma   90.00
#
_symmetry.space_group_name_H-M   'P 1'
#
loop_
_entity.id
_entity.type
_entity.pdbx_description
1 polymer ?
#
loop_
_entity_poly.entity_id
_entity_poly.type
_entity_poly.pdbx_seq_one_letter_code
_entity_poly.pdbx_strand_id
1 'polypeptide(L)'
;RYKPLAAPGGISPMSRTSWSWRNGLNKPEIVMEGGNVADHPVLQTTTTPDLSLISTSADLAESLEPFYATSAATALAARMAAKIKTVNPDLSLLSVRGMMVHSARWTEEMKRIGSINDIMSICGYGIPDEKIALFSNERYATYIFENELIPYVRKDGSNTYNQLHFNDLPW
;
A
#
# COMPACT_ATOMS: atom_id res chain seq x y z
N ARG A 1 19.06 19.95 -18.01
CA ARG A 1 17.72 19.92 -17.39
C ARG A 1 17.52 18.55 -16.77
N TYR A 2 17.07 18.48 -15.54
CA TYR A 2 16.69 17.24 -14.86
C TYR A 2 15.50 16.57 -15.56
N LYS A 3 15.57 15.24 -15.68
CA LYS A 3 14.50 14.43 -16.25
C LYS A 3 14.13 13.34 -15.25
N PRO A 4 12.87 13.26 -14.79
CA PRO A 4 12.43 12.18 -13.90
C PRO A 4 12.66 10.80 -14.53
N LEU A 5 13.14 9.83 -13.77
CA LEU A 5 13.34 8.46 -14.25
C LEU A 5 12.03 7.69 -14.35
N ALA A 6 11.19 7.74 -13.31
CA ALA A 6 9.87 7.13 -13.38
C ALA A 6 8.85 8.12 -13.96
N ALA A 7 7.97 7.63 -14.82
CA ALA A 7 6.81 8.39 -15.29
C ALA A 7 5.82 8.66 -14.13
N PRO A 8 4.98 9.69 -14.22
CA PRO A 8 3.92 9.92 -13.25
C PRO A 8 3.02 8.68 -13.08
N GLY A 9 2.82 8.22 -11.85
CA GLY A 9 2.09 6.98 -11.55
C GLY A 9 2.89 5.69 -11.75
N GLY A 10 4.13 5.78 -12.20
CA GLY A 10 5.07 4.65 -12.30
C GLY A 10 5.76 4.35 -10.98
N ILE A 11 6.48 3.24 -10.95
CA ILE A 11 7.23 2.82 -9.76
C ILE A 11 8.55 3.57 -9.68
N SER A 12 8.78 4.21 -8.53
CA SER A 12 10.03 4.89 -8.24
C SER A 12 11.22 3.91 -8.24
N PRO A 13 12.39 4.31 -8.79
CA PRO A 13 13.61 3.51 -8.71
C PRO A 13 14.06 3.19 -7.28
N MET A 14 13.57 3.93 -6.29
CA MET A 14 13.85 3.70 -4.87
C MET A 14 12.97 2.64 -4.22
N SER A 15 12.01 2.06 -4.95
CA SER A 15 11.09 1.04 -4.43
C SER A 15 11.81 -0.23 -4.03
N ARG A 16 11.31 -0.88 -2.97
CA ARG A 16 11.71 -2.23 -2.55
C ARG A 16 10.60 -3.20 -2.89
N THR A 17 10.94 -4.27 -3.60
CA THR A 17 9.97 -5.20 -4.18
C THR A 17 10.29 -6.65 -3.84
N SER A 18 9.32 -7.54 -3.96
CA SER A 18 9.50 -8.98 -3.82
C SER A 18 9.77 -9.70 -5.15
N TRP A 19 10.11 -8.98 -6.21
CA TRP A 19 10.33 -9.51 -7.55
C TRP A 19 11.26 -10.73 -7.59
N SER A 20 12.30 -10.73 -6.76
CA SER A 20 13.25 -11.85 -6.67
C SER A 20 12.78 -13.02 -5.81
N TRP A 21 11.65 -12.92 -5.14
CA TRP A 21 11.13 -13.95 -4.24
C TRP A 21 10.13 -14.85 -4.98
N ARG A 22 10.60 -15.92 -5.57
CA ARG A 22 9.79 -16.78 -6.46
C ARG A 22 8.58 -17.44 -5.80
N ASN A 23 8.57 -17.67 -4.49
CA ASN A 23 7.48 -18.32 -3.74
C ASN A 23 7.17 -17.57 -2.43
N GLY A 24 7.47 -16.30 -2.36
CA GLY A 24 7.27 -15.48 -1.18
C GLY A 24 5.92 -14.75 -1.15
N LEU A 25 5.68 -14.06 -0.04
CA LEU A 25 4.57 -13.12 0.09
C LEU A 25 4.78 -11.94 -0.87
N ASN A 26 3.70 -11.44 -1.48
CA ASN A 26 3.75 -10.22 -2.27
C ASN A 26 4.14 -9.04 -1.38
N LYS A 27 5.25 -8.39 -1.69
CA LYS A 27 5.77 -7.19 -1.02
C LYS A 27 6.31 -6.21 -2.07
N PRO A 28 5.89 -4.96 -2.03
CA PRO A 28 4.98 -4.35 -1.06
C PRO A 28 3.54 -4.87 -1.21
N GLU A 29 2.69 -4.67 -0.20
CA GLU A 29 1.24 -4.93 -0.31
C GLU A 29 0.53 -3.78 -1.01
N ILE A 30 0.96 -2.57 -0.73
CA ILE A 30 0.49 -1.32 -1.33
C ILE A 30 1.69 -0.42 -1.65
N VAL A 31 1.48 0.53 -2.53
CA VAL A 31 2.46 1.58 -2.83
C VAL A 31 1.86 2.94 -2.53
N MET A 32 2.71 3.87 -2.10
CA MET A 32 2.36 5.25 -1.81
C MET A 32 3.42 6.17 -2.42
N GLU A 33 3.13 7.46 -2.51
CA GLU A 33 4.10 8.45 -2.98
C GLU A 33 5.38 8.38 -2.13
N GLY A 34 6.52 8.24 -2.75
CA GLY A 34 7.82 8.16 -2.11
C GLY A 34 8.88 9.03 -2.79
N GLY A 35 8.45 9.87 -3.72
CA GLY A 35 9.36 10.66 -4.53
C GLY A 35 9.99 9.87 -5.68
N ASN A 36 10.81 10.57 -6.47
CA ASN A 36 11.42 10.03 -7.67
C ASN A 36 12.91 10.42 -7.72
N VAL A 37 13.62 9.85 -8.67
CA VAL A 37 15.01 10.17 -8.98
C VAL A 37 15.06 10.85 -10.34
N ALA A 38 15.96 11.78 -10.49
CA ALA A 38 16.19 12.47 -11.75
C ALA A 38 17.49 12.00 -12.41
N ASP A 39 17.48 11.95 -13.73
CA ASP A 39 18.68 11.84 -14.55
C ASP A 39 19.18 13.23 -14.92
N HIS A 40 20.50 13.40 -14.86
CA HIS A 40 21.18 14.63 -15.22
C HIS A 40 22.41 14.32 -16.07
N PRO A 41 22.63 15.02 -17.21
CA PRO A 41 23.70 14.70 -18.15
C PRO A 41 25.12 14.68 -17.56
N VAL A 42 25.34 15.42 -16.47
CA VAL A 42 26.66 15.54 -15.81
C VAL A 42 26.69 14.82 -14.45
N LEU A 43 25.64 15.00 -13.64
CA LEU A 43 25.58 14.47 -12.27
C LEU A 43 25.05 13.04 -12.21
N GLN A 44 24.70 12.46 -13.37
CA GLN A 44 24.06 11.15 -13.45
C GLN A 44 22.74 11.12 -12.66
N THR A 45 22.45 10.01 -12.02
CA THR A 45 21.20 9.83 -11.25
C THR A 45 21.31 10.57 -9.92
N THR A 46 20.35 11.46 -9.63
CA THR A 46 20.33 12.26 -8.41
C THR A 46 18.92 12.45 -7.86
N THR A 47 18.81 12.70 -6.57
CA THR A 47 17.57 13.18 -5.93
C THR A 47 17.51 14.70 -6.01
N THR A 48 16.30 15.23 -6.15
CA THR A 48 16.05 16.69 -6.13
C THR A 48 14.86 17.00 -5.23
N PRO A 49 14.83 18.19 -4.58
CA PRO A 49 13.69 18.63 -3.78
C PRO A 49 12.37 18.59 -4.56
N ASP A 50 12.39 18.97 -5.84
CA ASP A 50 11.21 19.01 -6.72
C ASP A 50 10.57 17.61 -6.97
N LEU A 51 11.32 16.54 -6.75
CA LEU A 51 10.86 15.15 -6.90
C LEU A 51 10.76 14.44 -5.56
N SER A 52 10.73 15.16 -4.46
CA SER A 52 10.66 14.65 -3.10
C SER A 52 9.39 15.12 -2.39
N LEU A 53 9.01 14.44 -1.33
CA LEU A 53 8.04 14.96 -0.38
C LEU A 53 8.73 15.97 0.54
N ILE A 54 7.94 16.71 1.31
CA ILE A 54 8.46 17.64 2.31
C ILE A 54 8.11 17.13 3.70
N SER A 55 9.08 17.17 4.59
CA SER A 55 8.93 16.84 6.01
C SER A 55 9.56 17.93 6.89
N THR A 56 9.39 17.81 8.19
CA THR A 56 10.06 18.67 9.16
C THR A 56 11.56 18.35 9.20
N SER A 57 12.39 19.40 9.28
CA SER A 57 13.83 19.27 9.43
C SER A 57 14.25 19.19 10.90
N ALA A 58 15.39 18.55 11.13
CA ALA A 58 16.07 18.59 12.42
C ALA A 58 16.89 19.89 12.59
N ASP A 59 17.14 20.63 11.52
CA ASP A 59 17.82 21.91 11.57
C ASP A 59 16.82 23.01 11.98
N LEU A 60 17.14 23.70 13.09
CA LEU A 60 16.31 24.81 13.59
C LEU A 60 16.31 26.03 12.66
N ALA A 61 17.30 26.17 11.79
CA ALA A 61 17.36 27.26 10.80
C ALA A 61 16.48 26.98 9.57
N GLU A 62 16.22 25.70 9.28
CA GLU A 62 15.39 25.27 8.15
C GLU A 62 14.26 24.37 8.64
N SER A 63 13.05 24.91 8.73
CA SER A 63 11.90 24.20 9.30
C SER A 63 11.46 22.97 8.50
N LEU A 64 11.80 22.90 7.21
CA LEU A 64 11.37 21.87 6.27
C LEU A 64 12.56 21.33 5.48
N GLU A 65 12.52 20.02 5.18
CA GLU A 65 13.51 19.37 4.35
C GLU A 65 12.87 18.36 3.36
N PRO A 66 13.54 18.05 2.24
CA PRO A 66 13.11 17.01 1.33
C PRO A 66 13.13 15.64 2.01
N PHE A 67 12.05 14.88 1.83
CA PHE A 67 11.90 13.55 2.39
C PHE A 67 11.43 12.58 1.30
N TYR A 68 12.08 11.43 1.15
CA TYR A 68 11.86 10.54 0.02
C TYR A 68 12.05 9.05 0.37
N ALA A 69 11.93 8.20 -0.66
CA ALA A 69 12.01 6.75 -0.63
C ALA A 69 10.85 6.07 0.14
N THR A 70 11.06 4.81 0.48
CA THR A 70 10.04 3.98 1.13
C THR A 70 9.66 4.47 2.53
N SER A 71 10.52 5.25 3.18
CA SER A 71 10.22 5.89 4.47
C SER A 71 9.10 6.92 4.34
N ALA A 72 9.14 7.74 3.29
CA ALA A 72 8.08 8.72 2.99
C ALA A 72 6.75 8.01 2.65
N ALA A 73 6.79 6.98 1.80
CA ALA A 73 5.64 6.16 1.47
C ALA A 73 5.03 5.48 2.72
N THR A 74 5.87 4.99 3.64
CA THR A 74 5.44 4.37 4.90
C THR A 74 4.74 5.38 5.81
N ALA A 75 5.24 6.60 5.91
CA ALA A 75 4.60 7.67 6.69
C ALA A 75 3.22 8.02 6.15
N LEU A 76 3.06 8.12 4.83
CA LEU A 76 1.75 8.34 4.19
C LEU A 76 0.79 7.17 4.42
N ALA A 77 1.28 5.93 4.33
CA ALA A 77 0.47 4.75 4.62
C ALA A 77 0.02 4.72 6.10
N ALA A 78 0.92 5.03 7.04
CA ALA A 78 0.59 5.12 8.46
C ALA A 78 -0.46 6.21 8.75
N ARG A 79 -0.33 7.39 8.10
CA ARG A 79 -1.34 8.47 8.17
C ARG A 79 -2.70 7.99 7.69
N MET A 80 -2.76 7.27 6.56
CA MET A 80 -4.02 6.73 6.03
C MET A 80 -4.62 5.69 6.97
N ALA A 81 -3.83 4.77 7.51
CA ALA A 81 -4.28 3.79 8.50
C ALA A 81 -4.85 4.47 9.75
N ALA A 82 -4.20 5.53 10.25
CA ALA A 82 -4.70 6.32 11.38
C ALA A 82 -6.05 6.98 11.07
N LYS A 83 -6.24 7.54 9.87
CA LYS A 83 -7.52 8.11 9.44
C LYS A 83 -8.63 7.05 9.40
N ILE A 84 -8.37 5.88 8.81
CA ILE A 84 -9.34 4.78 8.77
C ILE A 84 -9.75 4.39 10.20
N LYS A 85 -8.78 4.24 11.09
CA LYS A 85 -9.02 3.90 12.50
C LYS A 85 -9.76 4.99 13.27
N THR A 86 -9.55 6.26 12.94
CA THR A 86 -10.27 7.40 13.54
C THR A 86 -11.74 7.42 13.13
N VAL A 87 -12.04 7.17 11.86
CA VAL A 87 -13.41 7.13 11.34
C VAL A 87 -14.15 5.86 11.80
N ASN A 88 -13.42 4.76 11.95
CA ASN A 88 -13.95 3.45 12.33
C ASN A 88 -13.18 2.90 13.54
N PRO A 89 -13.43 3.41 14.75
CA PRO A 89 -12.62 3.10 15.93
C PRO A 89 -12.68 1.64 16.38
N ASP A 90 -13.74 0.92 16.03
CA ASP A 90 -13.98 -0.46 16.43
C ASP A 90 -13.26 -1.48 15.53
N LEU A 91 -12.82 -1.09 14.33
CA LEU A 91 -12.12 -2.00 13.42
C LEU A 91 -10.81 -2.53 14.02
N SER A 92 -10.55 -3.81 13.83
CA SER A 92 -9.24 -4.40 14.13
C SER A 92 -8.15 -3.81 13.22
N LEU A 93 -6.88 -3.93 13.62
CA LEU A 93 -5.76 -3.49 12.76
C LEU A 93 -5.67 -4.32 11.48
N LEU A 94 -6.15 -5.57 11.49
CA LEU A 94 -6.23 -6.40 10.27
C LEU A 94 -7.27 -5.83 9.31
N SER A 95 -8.43 -5.40 9.79
CA SER A 95 -9.46 -4.77 8.96
C SER A 95 -9.03 -3.42 8.43
N VAL A 96 -8.33 -2.61 9.22
CA VAL A 96 -7.70 -1.36 8.72
C VAL A 96 -6.76 -1.65 7.55
N ARG A 97 -5.88 -2.65 7.69
CA ARG A 97 -5.00 -3.10 6.61
C ARG A 97 -5.80 -3.64 5.42
N GLY A 98 -6.85 -4.42 5.68
CA GLY A 98 -7.77 -4.92 4.66
C GLY A 98 -8.41 -3.80 3.85
N MET A 99 -8.86 -2.72 4.51
CA MET A 99 -9.44 -1.54 3.85
C MET A 99 -8.45 -0.83 2.94
N MET A 100 -7.19 -0.70 3.36
CA MET A 100 -6.14 -0.11 2.53
C MET A 100 -5.89 -0.95 1.27
N VAL A 101 -5.77 -2.27 1.41
CA VAL A 101 -5.57 -3.19 0.29
C VAL A 101 -6.79 -3.23 -0.63
N HIS A 102 -7.99 -3.30 -0.06
CA HIS A 102 -9.26 -3.36 -0.80
C HIS A 102 -9.50 -2.12 -1.66
N SER A 103 -9.13 -0.95 -1.15
CA SER A 103 -9.26 0.32 -1.88
C SER A 103 -8.18 0.55 -2.93
N ALA A 104 -7.10 -0.25 -2.92
CA ALA A 104 -5.94 -0.03 -3.79
C ALA A 104 -6.26 -0.31 -5.26
N ARG A 105 -5.62 0.47 -6.14
CA ARG A 105 -5.77 0.37 -7.61
C ARG A 105 -4.42 0.55 -8.28
N TRP A 106 -4.23 -0.16 -9.39
CA TRP A 106 -3.08 0.02 -10.26
C TRP A 106 -3.31 1.19 -11.19
N THR A 107 -2.26 1.99 -11.37
CA THR A 107 -2.21 3.02 -12.41
C THR A 107 -2.02 2.39 -13.78
N GLU A 108 -2.22 3.17 -14.84
CA GLU A 108 -1.94 2.70 -16.21
C GLU A 108 -0.44 2.39 -16.42
N GLU A 109 0.46 3.13 -15.76
CA GLU A 109 1.89 2.85 -15.82
C GLU A 109 2.25 1.53 -15.11
N MET A 110 1.62 1.24 -13.98
CA MET A 110 1.83 -0.06 -13.29
C MET A 110 1.34 -1.23 -14.15
N LYS A 111 0.23 -1.08 -14.87
CA LYS A 111 -0.30 -2.13 -15.75
C LYS A 111 0.61 -2.44 -16.95
N ARG A 112 1.55 -1.55 -17.28
CA ARG A 112 2.54 -1.75 -18.36
C ARG A 112 3.76 -2.55 -17.91
N ILE A 113 3.92 -2.86 -16.63
CA ILE A 113 5.08 -3.58 -16.10
C ILE A 113 5.19 -4.99 -16.70
N GLY A 114 4.05 -5.69 -16.85
CA GLY A 114 4.05 -7.04 -17.38
C GLY A 114 2.79 -7.84 -17.00
N SER A 115 2.97 -9.10 -16.63
CA SER A 115 1.87 -9.94 -16.18
C SER A 115 1.31 -9.50 -14.82
N ILE A 116 0.13 -9.99 -14.46
CA ILE A 116 -0.48 -9.74 -13.13
C ILE A 116 0.48 -10.13 -12.00
N ASN A 117 1.20 -11.25 -12.15
CA ASN A 117 2.17 -11.69 -11.15
C ASN A 117 3.36 -10.72 -11.03
N ASP A 118 3.81 -10.15 -12.15
CA ASP A 118 4.87 -9.14 -12.15
C ASP A 118 4.41 -7.88 -11.43
N ILE A 119 3.21 -7.39 -11.76
CA ILE A 119 2.62 -6.21 -11.11
C ILE A 119 2.47 -6.46 -9.61
N MET A 120 1.91 -7.61 -9.22
CA MET A 120 1.71 -7.97 -7.80
C MET A 120 3.03 -8.04 -7.02
N SER A 121 4.10 -8.56 -7.61
CA SER A 121 5.40 -8.67 -6.95
C SER A 121 6.15 -7.33 -6.83
N ILE A 122 5.80 -6.36 -7.66
CA ILE A 122 6.44 -5.02 -7.71
C ILE A 122 5.59 -3.96 -7.01
N CYS A 123 4.28 -3.96 -7.26
CA CYS A 123 3.35 -2.92 -6.80
C CYS A 123 2.35 -3.41 -5.74
N GLY A 124 2.31 -4.71 -5.45
CA GLY A 124 1.25 -5.28 -4.63
C GLY A 124 -0.13 -4.99 -5.26
N TYR A 125 -1.07 -4.56 -4.44
CA TYR A 125 -2.42 -4.21 -4.88
C TYR A 125 -2.52 -2.79 -5.49
N GLY A 126 -1.44 -2.01 -5.47
CA GLY A 126 -1.38 -0.67 -6.03
C GLY A 126 -1.51 0.45 -5.00
N ILE A 127 -2.01 1.61 -5.45
CA ILE A 127 -2.17 2.80 -4.62
C ILE A 127 -3.54 2.75 -3.94
N PRO A 128 -3.62 2.79 -2.59
CA PRO A 128 -4.89 2.90 -1.88
C PRO A 128 -5.63 4.20 -2.19
N ASP A 129 -6.94 4.10 -2.38
CA ASP A 129 -7.83 5.26 -2.50
C ASP A 129 -8.40 5.60 -1.13
N GLU A 130 -8.03 6.77 -0.61
CA GLU A 130 -8.45 7.23 0.72
C GLU A 130 -9.98 7.38 0.82
N LYS A 131 -10.64 7.83 -0.24
CA LYS A 131 -12.10 8.02 -0.23
C LYS A 131 -12.83 6.69 -0.19
N ILE A 132 -12.37 5.71 -0.95
CA ILE A 132 -12.94 4.35 -0.95
C ILE A 132 -12.68 3.68 0.40
N ALA A 133 -11.47 3.84 0.97
CA ALA A 133 -11.11 3.23 2.24
C ALA A 133 -11.85 3.84 3.45
N LEU A 134 -12.24 5.10 3.39
CA LEU A 134 -12.92 5.78 4.50
C LEU A 134 -14.45 5.68 4.41
N PHE A 135 -15.00 5.67 3.20
CA PHE A 135 -16.43 5.82 2.99
C PHE A 135 -16.94 4.87 1.90
N SER A 136 -17.99 4.13 2.20
CA SER A 136 -18.82 3.49 1.17
C SER A 136 -19.57 4.56 0.37
N ASN A 137 -19.71 4.36 -0.94
CA ASN A 137 -20.48 5.22 -1.82
C ASN A 137 -21.35 4.35 -2.76
N GLU A 138 -22.13 4.99 -3.65
CA GLU A 138 -23.02 4.29 -4.59
C GLU A 138 -22.33 3.22 -5.46
N ARG A 139 -21.02 3.33 -5.68
CA ARG A 139 -20.24 2.40 -6.52
C ARG A 139 -19.45 1.37 -5.71
N TYR A 140 -19.19 1.64 -4.44
CA TYR A 140 -18.30 0.84 -3.59
C TYR A 140 -18.90 0.68 -2.20
N ALA A 141 -19.80 -0.29 -2.05
CA ALA A 141 -20.24 -0.73 -0.75
C ALA A 141 -19.21 -1.73 -0.18
N THR A 142 -18.75 -1.48 1.04
CA THR A 142 -17.82 -2.37 1.73
C THR A 142 -18.51 -2.96 2.94
N TYR A 143 -18.65 -4.28 2.96
CA TYR A 143 -19.11 -5.03 4.11
C TYR A 143 -17.92 -5.60 4.86
N ILE A 144 -17.81 -5.30 6.15
CA ILE A 144 -16.73 -5.76 7.00
C ILE A 144 -17.32 -6.71 8.04
N PHE A 145 -16.80 -7.90 8.10
CA PHE A 145 -17.15 -8.92 9.07
C PHE A 145 -15.90 -9.34 9.83
N GLU A 146 -15.90 -9.15 11.14
CA GLU A 146 -14.83 -9.56 12.04
C GLU A 146 -15.34 -10.63 12.98
N ASN A 147 -14.76 -11.83 12.89
CA ASN A 147 -15.06 -12.92 13.78
C ASN A 147 -13.87 -13.86 13.89
N GLU A 148 -13.85 -14.65 14.95
CA GLU A 148 -12.88 -15.74 15.11
C GLU A 148 -13.49 -17.04 14.62
N LEU A 149 -12.79 -17.74 13.72
CA LEU A 149 -13.21 -19.01 13.16
C LEU A 149 -12.17 -20.07 13.52
N ILE A 150 -12.62 -21.14 14.16
CA ILE A 150 -11.83 -22.35 14.42
C ILE A 150 -12.33 -23.47 13.49
N PRO A 151 -11.81 -23.55 12.25
CA PRO A 151 -12.37 -24.44 11.23
C PRO A 151 -12.11 -25.91 11.51
N TYR A 152 -11.07 -26.25 12.26
CA TYR A 152 -10.67 -27.62 12.55
C TYR A 152 -10.34 -27.79 14.02
N VAL A 153 -10.70 -28.97 14.54
CA VAL A 153 -10.21 -29.45 15.85
C VAL A 153 -9.57 -30.81 15.67
N ARG A 154 -8.56 -31.11 16.45
CA ARG A 154 -7.89 -32.42 16.45
C ARG A 154 -8.64 -33.35 17.37
N LYS A 155 -9.23 -34.43 16.81
CA LYS A 155 -9.86 -35.54 17.56
C LYS A 155 -9.23 -36.85 17.12
N ASP A 156 -8.83 -37.67 18.08
CA ASP A 156 -8.25 -39.01 17.85
C ASP A 156 -7.09 -39.02 16.85
N GLY A 157 -6.25 -37.98 16.87
CA GLY A 157 -5.08 -37.87 15.99
C GLY A 157 -5.37 -37.31 14.58
N SER A 158 -6.65 -37.13 14.20
CA SER A 158 -7.08 -36.57 12.91
C SER A 158 -7.70 -35.18 13.05
N ASN A 159 -7.63 -34.38 11.98
CA ASN A 159 -8.32 -33.10 11.90
C ASN A 159 -9.78 -33.32 11.52
N THR A 160 -10.69 -32.80 12.33
CA THR A 160 -12.14 -32.85 12.07
C THR A 160 -12.68 -31.44 11.88
N TYR A 161 -13.61 -31.23 10.94
CA TYR A 161 -14.30 -29.96 10.77
C TYR A 161 -15.01 -29.53 12.06
N ASN A 162 -14.91 -28.26 12.41
CA ASN A 162 -15.46 -27.75 13.66
C ASN A 162 -16.49 -26.64 13.44
N GLN A 163 -16.11 -25.54 12.80
CA GLN A 163 -16.97 -24.38 12.64
C GLN A 163 -17.08 -23.98 11.17
N LEU A 164 -18.27 -23.51 10.81
CA LEU A 164 -18.59 -22.86 9.55
C LEU A 164 -19.51 -21.68 9.84
N HIS A 165 -19.14 -20.48 9.38
CA HIS A 165 -19.94 -19.27 9.57
C HIS A 165 -20.61 -18.89 8.26
N PHE A 166 -21.90 -18.58 8.34
CA PHE A 166 -22.67 -17.99 7.25
C PHE A 166 -22.99 -16.54 7.62
N ASN A 167 -22.82 -15.64 6.68
CA ASN A 167 -23.13 -14.23 6.84
C ASN A 167 -24.01 -13.80 5.69
N ASP A 168 -25.23 -13.36 6.01
CA ASP A 168 -26.11 -12.78 5.02
C ASP A 168 -25.60 -11.41 4.60
N LEU A 169 -25.65 -11.13 3.30
CA LEU A 169 -25.33 -9.79 2.80
C LEU A 169 -26.49 -8.85 3.17
N PRO A 170 -26.19 -7.64 3.66
CA PRO A 170 -27.22 -6.70 4.11
C PRO A 170 -27.98 -6.00 2.98
N TRP A 171 -27.74 -6.36 1.72
CA TRP A 171 -28.42 -5.82 0.52
C TRP A 171 -28.92 -6.92 -0.40
#